data_9a424b0e7585927f79c9cb363e41e9e3
#
_entry.id   9a424b0e7585927f79c9cb363e41e9e3
#
_cell.length_a   1.000
_cell.length_b   1.000
_cell.length_c   1.000
_cell.angle_alpha   90.00
_cell.angle_beta   90.00
_cell.angle_gamma   90.00
#
_symmetry.space_group_name_H-M   'P 1'
#
loop_
_entity.id
_entity.type
_entity.pdbx_description
1 polymer ?
#
loop_
_entity_poly.entity_id
_entity_poly.type
_entity_poly.pdbx_seq_one_letter_code
_entity_poly.pdbx_strand_id
1 'polypeptide(L)'
;MNGLNRESSNSDDGDLKDLREHVEGSPIIGLDTIENTRCSKFAWLVSLTAAVGGFLFGYDTGIISAILVYLGNDLGKTLNGSEKELVTSITSGGAFIGAIVAGLCADRYGRKMGIYTGCILFIIGAIIQVASYSIAQMTVGRAVVGLGVGSAAMIVPPKLHRQNIVDSGYLSITTGQLVSYGIGAAFASVSQGWRYMAVVGAVPAIILCCLLPFCPESPRQLVYHNKRDEAAIVISRIFPDANDLQVQQKLQHISIHVETNRNLNTSLWWQIKQLHVVGANFRAMFAACGLMAISQLGGFNSILYYSGTIFAAVGFDKPIAVGTIIAATNWIFTWINLFLVDRVGRRQILLNTLWLMAAAMSCAAICFHWIPISPSLEIISQQTGWAADGVLASMVVFVAFYSIGAGNIAWMSSEFYPIEVRAVGTMLLAMSCWGSNVIVSSTFLTQMENITPSGAFGFYAAISFFGWIGVYFCYPEVKGMTLEDIREVFEQGFGVGFAHEKQKELKASTHTSDARDMNQV
;
A
#
# COMPACT_ATOMS: atom_id res chain seq x y z
N MET A 1 45.32 13.79 28.49
CA MET A 1 44.34 14.33 27.55
C MET A 1 43.24 13.27 27.29
N ASN A 2 42.46 12.90 28.31
CA ASN A 2 41.38 11.90 28.20
C ASN A 2 40.29 12.18 29.24
N GLY A 3 39.77 13.41 29.32
CA GLY A 3 38.77 13.77 30.34
C GLY A 3 37.65 14.69 29.88
N LEU A 4 37.61 15.13 28.62
CA LEU A 4 36.69 16.18 28.16
C LEU A 4 35.56 15.70 27.21
N ASN A 5 35.46 14.40 26.87
CA ASN A 5 34.46 13.90 25.94
C ASN A 5 33.36 13.02 26.57
N ARG A 6 33.21 12.99 27.89
CA ARG A 6 32.14 12.21 28.55
C ARG A 6 31.03 13.06 29.17
N GLU A 7 31.25 14.35 29.39
CA GLU A 7 30.25 15.22 30.04
C GLU A 7 29.25 15.85 29.04
N SER A 8 29.60 15.99 27.76
CA SER A 8 28.68 16.54 26.75
C SER A 8 27.59 15.57 26.25
N SER A 9 27.75 14.25 26.48
CA SER A 9 26.74 13.26 26.07
C SER A 9 25.64 13.03 27.12
N ASN A 10 25.91 13.38 28.39
CA ASN A 10 24.93 13.20 29.48
C ASN A 10 23.98 14.40 29.65
N SER A 11 24.37 15.62 29.23
CA SER A 11 23.48 16.78 29.27
C SER A 11 22.38 16.72 28.19
N ASP A 12 22.72 16.25 26.99
CA ASP A 12 21.75 16.11 25.89
C ASP A 12 20.69 15.00 26.14
N ASP A 13 21.08 13.93 26.87
CA ASP A 13 20.13 12.86 27.24
C ASP A 13 19.19 13.28 28.39
N GLY A 14 19.64 14.18 29.27
CA GLY A 14 18.82 14.75 30.34
C GLY A 14 17.76 15.72 29.81
N ASP A 15 18.15 16.67 28.98
CA ASP A 15 17.25 17.61 28.33
C ASP A 15 16.23 16.92 27.39
N LEU A 16 16.61 15.82 26.78
CA LEU A 16 15.71 15.00 25.95
C LEU A 16 14.68 14.21 26.79
N LYS A 17 15.06 13.78 28.00
CA LYS A 17 14.11 13.14 28.93
C LYS A 17 13.12 14.16 29.50
N ASP A 18 13.57 15.33 29.91
CA ASP A 18 12.72 16.39 30.43
C ASP A 18 11.75 16.94 29.36
N LEU A 19 12.20 17.08 28.11
CA LEU A 19 11.33 17.40 26.97
C LEU A 19 10.31 16.30 26.68
N ARG A 20 10.69 15.02 26.83
CA ARG A 20 9.78 13.89 26.69
C ARG A 20 8.73 13.85 27.79
N GLU A 21 9.13 14.01 29.05
CA GLU A 21 8.20 14.05 30.18
C GLU A 21 7.24 15.26 30.09
N HIS A 22 7.68 16.40 29.55
CA HIS A 22 6.79 17.56 29.32
C HIS A 22 5.81 17.34 28.17
N VAL A 23 6.17 16.55 27.15
CA VAL A 23 5.28 16.18 26.04
C VAL A 23 4.31 15.06 26.46
N GLU A 24 4.78 14.12 27.28
CA GLU A 24 3.97 13.00 27.80
C GLU A 24 3.06 13.41 28.97
N GLY A 25 3.43 14.44 29.75
CA GLY A 25 2.68 14.91 30.93
C GLY A 25 1.58 15.94 30.66
N SER A 26 1.41 16.44 29.45
CA SER A 26 0.31 17.34 29.12
C SER A 26 -0.98 16.54 28.92
N PRO A 27 -2.04 16.75 29.72
CA PRO A 27 -3.28 16.01 29.53
C PRO A 27 -3.86 16.30 28.15
N ILE A 28 -3.97 15.26 27.33
CA ILE A 28 -4.51 15.26 25.95
C ILE A 28 -6.05 15.46 25.95
N ILE A 29 -6.58 16.22 26.89
CA ILE A 29 -8.03 16.39 27.15
C ILE A 29 -8.78 17.12 26.02
N GLY A 30 -8.09 17.60 24.97
CA GLY A 30 -8.74 18.36 23.89
C GLY A 30 -8.61 17.77 22.48
N LEU A 31 -7.70 16.83 22.23
CA LEU A 31 -7.42 16.33 20.88
C LEU A 31 -8.49 15.35 20.37
N ASP A 32 -9.00 14.48 21.24
CA ASP A 32 -10.10 13.57 20.91
C ASP A 32 -11.40 14.29 20.60
N THR A 33 -11.61 15.50 21.14
CA THR A 33 -12.81 16.30 20.89
C THR A 33 -12.81 16.98 19.53
N ILE A 34 -11.64 17.46 19.02
CA ILE A 34 -11.58 18.07 17.68
C ILE A 34 -11.81 17.04 16.57
N GLU A 35 -11.33 15.81 16.79
CA GLU A 35 -11.47 14.72 15.83
C GLU A 35 -12.90 14.16 15.78
N ASN A 36 -13.74 14.42 16.76
CA ASN A 36 -15.15 14.04 16.80
C ASN A 36 -16.08 15.08 16.16
N THR A 37 -15.56 16.25 15.72
CA THR A 37 -16.34 17.27 15.02
C THR A 37 -16.64 16.87 13.57
N ARG A 38 -17.67 17.46 12.96
CA ARG A 38 -18.05 17.16 11.57
C ARG A 38 -16.96 17.59 10.59
N CYS A 39 -16.65 16.72 9.63
CA CYS A 39 -15.75 17.07 8.54
C CYS A 39 -16.39 18.07 7.58
N SER A 40 -15.62 19.09 7.19
CA SER A 40 -16.06 20.09 6.22
C SER A 40 -16.13 19.55 4.79
N LYS A 41 -16.85 20.25 3.91
CA LYS A 41 -16.81 19.99 2.45
C LYS A 41 -15.40 20.06 1.89
N PHE A 42 -14.54 20.83 2.53
CA PHE A 42 -13.13 20.97 2.19
C PHE A 42 -12.31 19.69 2.52
N ALA A 43 -12.58 19.04 3.65
CA ALA A 43 -11.99 17.75 3.98
C ALA A 43 -12.39 16.66 2.97
N TRP A 44 -13.63 16.70 2.47
CA TRP A 44 -14.10 15.83 1.39
C TRP A 44 -13.33 16.06 0.07
N LEU A 45 -13.01 17.32 -0.28
CA LEU A 45 -12.20 17.64 -1.45
C LEU A 45 -10.80 17.02 -1.35
N VAL A 46 -10.17 17.14 -0.18
CA VAL A 46 -8.83 16.54 0.07
C VAL A 46 -8.89 15.01 -0.03
N SER A 47 -9.93 14.40 0.57
CA SER A 47 -10.15 12.95 0.49
C SER A 47 -10.41 12.48 -0.94
N LEU A 48 -11.22 13.22 -1.71
CA LEU A 48 -11.48 12.92 -3.11
C LEU A 48 -10.20 13.00 -3.96
N THR A 49 -9.36 14.00 -3.70
CA THR A 49 -8.07 14.14 -4.40
C THR A 49 -7.15 12.96 -4.11
N ALA A 50 -7.09 12.50 -2.86
CA ALA A 50 -6.35 11.29 -2.49
C ALA A 50 -6.95 10.03 -3.14
N ALA A 51 -8.28 9.93 -3.21
CA ALA A 51 -8.99 8.83 -3.85
C ALA A 51 -8.70 8.76 -5.37
N VAL A 52 -8.65 9.90 -6.07
CA VAL A 52 -8.26 9.95 -7.49
C VAL A 52 -6.83 9.46 -7.69
N GLY A 53 -5.91 9.78 -6.78
CA GLY A 53 -4.53 9.26 -6.80
C GLY A 53 -4.48 7.74 -6.64
N GLY A 54 -5.26 7.18 -5.71
CA GLY A 54 -5.41 5.73 -5.55
C GLY A 54 -6.03 5.07 -6.78
N PHE A 55 -7.08 5.68 -7.35
CA PHE A 55 -7.73 5.20 -8.57
C PHE A 55 -6.75 5.16 -9.76
N LEU A 56 -5.92 6.19 -9.93
CA LEU A 56 -4.89 6.27 -10.97
C LEU A 56 -3.92 5.08 -10.89
N PHE A 57 -3.42 4.78 -9.69
CA PHE A 57 -2.55 3.63 -9.45
C PHE A 57 -3.28 2.31 -9.77
N GLY A 58 -4.50 2.15 -9.27
CA GLY A 58 -5.31 0.95 -9.53
C GLY A 58 -5.60 0.73 -11.00
N TYR A 59 -5.92 1.79 -11.74
CA TYR A 59 -6.16 1.72 -13.18
C TYR A 59 -4.93 1.21 -13.94
N ASP A 60 -3.74 1.76 -13.68
CA ASP A 60 -2.50 1.36 -14.37
C ASP A 60 -2.15 -0.11 -14.08
N THR A 61 -2.34 -0.56 -12.84
CA THR A 61 -2.08 -1.95 -12.46
C THR A 61 -3.03 -2.96 -13.11
N GLY A 62 -4.29 -2.60 -13.32
CA GLY A 62 -5.25 -3.52 -13.92
C GLY A 62 -5.22 -3.52 -15.45
N ILE A 63 -5.00 -2.35 -16.09
CA ILE A 63 -5.10 -2.23 -17.56
C ILE A 63 -4.02 -2.98 -18.31
N ILE A 64 -2.85 -3.21 -17.69
CA ILE A 64 -1.74 -3.92 -18.32
C ILE A 64 -2.13 -5.33 -18.76
N SER A 65 -2.99 -6.01 -17.99
CA SER A 65 -3.49 -7.34 -18.36
C SER A 65 -4.20 -7.35 -19.72
N ALA A 66 -5.03 -6.33 -19.98
CA ALA A 66 -5.72 -6.17 -21.25
C ALA A 66 -4.76 -5.73 -22.38
N ILE A 67 -3.85 -4.81 -22.09
CA ILE A 67 -2.84 -4.36 -23.06
C ILE A 67 -2.02 -5.54 -23.55
N LEU A 68 -1.52 -6.42 -22.69
CA LEU A 68 -0.70 -7.57 -23.06
C LEU A 68 -1.43 -8.57 -23.95
N VAL A 69 -2.75 -8.69 -23.82
CA VAL A 69 -3.58 -9.58 -24.63
C VAL A 69 -3.87 -8.99 -26.01
N TYR A 70 -4.18 -7.67 -26.08
CA TYR A 70 -4.66 -7.03 -27.30
C TYR A 70 -3.58 -6.26 -28.08
N LEU A 71 -2.34 -6.26 -27.60
CA LEU A 71 -1.22 -5.60 -28.26
C LEU A 71 -0.85 -6.23 -29.61
N GLY A 72 -1.00 -7.55 -29.72
CA GLY A 72 -0.70 -8.27 -30.97
C GLY A 72 0.71 -8.00 -31.51
N ASN A 73 0.78 -7.59 -32.79
CA ASN A 73 2.01 -7.27 -33.53
C ASN A 73 2.29 -5.76 -33.64
N ASP A 74 1.52 -4.91 -32.96
CA ASP A 74 1.57 -3.44 -33.16
C ASP A 74 2.93 -2.81 -32.77
N LEU A 75 3.76 -3.52 -32.01
CA LEU A 75 5.14 -3.12 -31.69
C LEU A 75 6.20 -3.75 -32.61
N GLY A 76 5.78 -4.22 -33.81
CA GLY A 76 6.64 -4.83 -34.82
C GLY A 76 6.77 -6.35 -34.72
N LYS A 77 6.41 -6.96 -33.61
CA LYS A 77 6.31 -8.42 -33.41
C LYS A 77 5.40 -8.77 -32.23
N THR A 78 4.99 -10.03 -32.15
CA THR A 78 4.37 -10.58 -30.93
C THR A 78 5.39 -10.60 -29.79
N LEU A 79 4.94 -10.21 -28.58
CA LEU A 79 5.78 -10.27 -27.38
C LEU A 79 5.93 -11.72 -26.90
N ASN A 80 7.18 -12.12 -26.65
CA ASN A 80 7.46 -13.36 -25.94
C ASN A 80 7.25 -13.19 -24.40
N GLY A 81 7.33 -14.29 -23.62
CA GLY A 81 7.14 -14.27 -22.17
C GLY A 81 8.02 -13.24 -21.47
N SER A 82 9.33 -13.25 -21.73
CA SER A 82 10.29 -12.32 -21.11
C SER A 82 10.04 -10.84 -21.48
N GLU A 83 9.56 -10.54 -22.68
CA GLU A 83 9.23 -9.19 -23.10
C GLU A 83 7.95 -8.69 -22.42
N LYS A 84 6.95 -9.56 -22.23
CA LYS A 84 5.76 -9.26 -21.43
C LYS A 84 6.13 -8.98 -19.98
N GLU A 85 7.03 -9.76 -19.41
CA GLU A 85 7.57 -9.56 -18.06
C GLU A 85 8.31 -8.23 -17.95
N LEU A 86 9.16 -7.88 -18.92
CA LEU A 86 9.89 -6.61 -18.94
C LEU A 86 8.92 -5.41 -18.96
N VAL A 87 7.96 -5.40 -19.90
CA VAL A 87 6.97 -4.30 -20.02
C VAL A 87 6.12 -4.17 -18.76
N THR A 88 5.84 -5.26 -18.06
CA THR A 88 5.04 -5.24 -16.83
C THR A 88 5.86 -4.83 -15.63
N SER A 89 7.00 -5.45 -15.40
CA SER A 89 7.84 -5.26 -14.20
C SER A 89 8.53 -3.92 -14.14
N ILE A 90 8.86 -3.32 -15.31
CA ILE A 90 9.57 -2.04 -15.36
C ILE A 90 8.77 -0.90 -14.71
N THR A 91 7.45 -0.97 -14.71
CA THR A 91 6.60 0.01 -14.01
C THR A 91 6.81 -0.09 -12.50
N SER A 92 6.85 -1.30 -11.95
CA SER A 92 7.16 -1.53 -10.53
C SER A 92 8.59 -1.11 -10.20
N GLY A 93 9.55 -1.32 -11.12
CA GLY A 93 10.93 -0.82 -11.00
C GLY A 93 10.99 0.71 -10.98
N GLY A 94 10.24 1.37 -11.87
CA GLY A 94 10.06 2.82 -11.84
C GLY A 94 9.44 3.30 -10.54
N ALA A 95 8.41 2.61 -10.04
CA ALA A 95 7.74 2.95 -8.78
C ALA A 95 8.66 2.77 -7.57
N PHE A 96 9.51 1.75 -7.56
CA PHE A 96 10.54 1.57 -6.54
C PHE A 96 11.47 2.79 -6.46
N ILE A 97 12.01 3.22 -7.60
CA ILE A 97 12.88 4.42 -7.67
C ILE A 97 12.09 5.69 -7.32
N GLY A 98 10.89 5.84 -7.86
CA GLY A 98 10.01 6.98 -7.60
C GLY A 98 9.66 7.14 -6.12
N ALA A 99 9.40 6.04 -5.41
CA ALA A 99 9.12 6.05 -3.98
C ALA A 99 10.33 6.50 -3.15
N ILE A 100 11.55 6.07 -3.52
CA ILE A 100 12.78 6.51 -2.86
C ILE A 100 12.97 8.02 -3.07
N VAL A 101 12.92 8.49 -4.31
CA VAL A 101 13.11 9.90 -4.64
C VAL A 101 12.04 10.77 -3.95
N ALA A 102 10.78 10.36 -3.99
CA ALA A 102 9.70 11.08 -3.33
C ALA A 102 9.85 11.09 -1.81
N GLY A 103 10.26 9.97 -1.20
CA GLY A 103 10.53 9.88 0.23
C GLY A 103 11.63 10.85 0.69
N LEU A 104 12.69 10.98 -0.10
CA LEU A 104 13.80 11.90 0.17
C LEU A 104 13.45 13.37 -0.07
N CYS A 105 12.59 13.65 -1.06
CA CYS A 105 12.24 15.00 -1.46
C CYS A 105 11.00 15.57 -0.76
N ALA A 106 10.13 14.72 -0.22
CA ALA A 106 8.84 15.12 0.34
C ALA A 106 8.95 16.13 1.49
N ASP A 107 9.96 15.99 2.35
CA ASP A 107 10.18 16.90 3.48
C ASP A 107 10.71 18.27 3.03
N ARG A 108 11.46 18.33 1.91
CA ARG A 108 12.07 19.56 1.42
C ARG A 108 11.15 20.38 0.51
N TYR A 109 10.48 19.72 -0.42
CA TYR A 109 9.69 20.39 -1.47
C TYR A 109 8.17 20.37 -1.20
N GLY A 110 7.75 19.66 -0.17
CA GLY A 110 6.34 19.51 0.19
C GLY A 110 5.65 18.37 -0.56
N ARG A 111 4.57 17.91 0.03
CA ARG A 111 3.81 16.76 -0.49
C ARG A 111 3.07 17.09 -1.79
N LYS A 112 2.50 18.29 -1.88
CA LYS A 112 1.76 18.77 -3.03
C LYS A 112 2.62 18.78 -4.31
N MET A 113 3.86 19.25 -4.22
CA MET A 113 4.81 19.25 -5.35
C MET A 113 5.16 17.84 -5.80
N GLY A 114 5.33 16.90 -4.85
CA GLY A 114 5.58 15.50 -5.19
C GLY A 114 4.44 14.85 -5.96
N ILE A 115 3.18 15.11 -5.57
CA ILE A 115 2.00 14.63 -6.31
C ILE A 115 1.96 15.25 -7.72
N TYR A 116 2.21 16.57 -7.83
CA TYR A 116 2.27 17.25 -9.13
C TYR A 116 3.28 16.61 -10.08
N THR A 117 4.50 16.41 -9.58
CA THR A 117 5.58 15.76 -10.36
C THR A 117 5.18 14.35 -10.77
N GLY A 118 4.56 13.59 -9.86
CA GLY A 118 4.03 12.27 -10.16
C GLY A 118 2.97 12.27 -11.27
N CYS A 119 2.02 13.20 -11.23
CA CYS A 119 1.00 13.34 -12.27
C CYS A 119 1.58 13.70 -13.63
N ILE A 120 2.53 14.65 -13.68
CA ILE A 120 3.20 15.07 -14.92
C ILE A 120 3.96 13.89 -15.54
N LEU A 121 4.72 13.16 -14.72
CA LEU A 121 5.44 11.96 -15.17
C LEU A 121 4.47 10.90 -15.70
N PHE A 122 3.35 10.68 -15.02
CA PHE A 122 2.33 9.74 -15.47
C PHE A 122 1.77 10.13 -16.85
N ILE A 123 1.40 11.41 -17.04
CA ILE A 123 0.87 11.92 -18.31
C ILE A 123 1.90 11.76 -19.44
N ILE A 124 3.16 12.14 -19.19
CA ILE A 124 4.24 11.98 -20.17
C ILE A 124 4.44 10.50 -20.53
N GLY A 125 4.49 9.64 -19.52
CA GLY A 125 4.65 8.20 -19.74
C GLY A 125 3.48 7.59 -20.51
N ALA A 126 2.23 8.01 -20.22
CA ALA A 126 1.05 7.58 -20.96
C ALA A 126 1.12 8.03 -22.44
N ILE A 127 1.54 9.27 -22.74
CA ILE A 127 1.73 9.75 -24.10
C ILE A 127 2.79 8.92 -24.84
N ILE A 128 3.92 8.61 -24.19
CA ILE A 128 4.98 7.76 -24.78
C ILE A 128 4.44 6.36 -25.08
N GLN A 129 3.65 5.76 -24.18
CA GLN A 129 3.02 4.46 -24.41
C GLN A 129 2.07 4.49 -25.61
N VAL A 130 1.18 5.47 -25.68
CA VAL A 130 0.21 5.61 -26.77
C VAL A 130 0.90 5.78 -28.14
N ALA A 131 1.99 6.54 -28.15
CA ALA A 131 2.79 6.77 -29.36
C ALA A 131 3.80 5.65 -29.67
N SER A 132 3.81 4.53 -28.92
CA SER A 132 4.81 3.49 -29.10
C SER A 132 4.55 2.62 -30.34
N TYR A 133 5.65 2.37 -31.07
CA TYR A 133 5.74 1.45 -32.21
C TYR A 133 6.85 0.40 -32.03
N SER A 134 7.53 0.44 -30.88
CA SER A 134 8.57 -0.53 -30.54
C SER A 134 8.48 -0.91 -29.07
N ILE A 135 8.99 -2.10 -28.74
CA ILE A 135 9.05 -2.62 -27.35
C ILE A 135 9.87 -1.68 -26.46
N ALA A 136 10.99 -1.16 -26.95
CA ALA A 136 11.85 -0.24 -26.22
C ALA A 136 11.10 1.05 -25.83
N GLN A 137 10.34 1.63 -26.76
CA GLN A 137 9.55 2.84 -26.51
C GLN A 137 8.43 2.58 -25.48
N MET A 138 7.71 1.45 -25.62
CA MET A 138 6.70 1.03 -24.65
C MET A 138 7.31 0.86 -23.25
N THR A 139 8.47 0.20 -23.15
CA THR A 139 9.21 -0.01 -21.89
C THR A 139 9.61 1.33 -21.24
N VAL A 140 10.11 2.28 -22.01
CA VAL A 140 10.44 3.64 -21.50
C VAL A 140 9.17 4.33 -20.98
N GLY A 141 8.08 4.29 -21.73
CA GLY A 141 6.79 4.86 -21.30
C GLY A 141 6.31 4.25 -19.97
N ARG A 142 6.39 2.93 -19.82
CA ARG A 142 6.05 2.20 -18.59
C ARG A 142 6.98 2.56 -17.42
N ALA A 143 8.28 2.74 -17.66
CA ALA A 143 9.22 3.18 -16.62
C ALA A 143 8.88 4.59 -16.11
N VAL A 144 8.55 5.52 -17.01
CA VAL A 144 8.18 6.90 -16.66
C VAL A 144 6.86 6.94 -15.89
N VAL A 145 5.85 6.15 -16.31
CA VAL A 145 4.60 5.99 -15.53
C VAL A 145 4.91 5.46 -14.13
N GLY A 146 5.78 4.45 -14.04
CA GLY A 146 6.19 3.88 -12.74
C GLY A 146 6.80 4.92 -11.80
N LEU A 147 7.71 5.77 -12.28
CA LEU A 147 8.27 6.88 -11.49
C LEU A 147 7.16 7.78 -10.93
N GLY A 148 6.14 8.08 -11.74
CA GLY A 148 4.98 8.86 -11.32
C GLY A 148 4.15 8.17 -10.24
N VAL A 149 3.86 6.88 -10.42
CA VAL A 149 3.11 6.05 -9.47
C VAL A 149 3.82 5.96 -8.12
N GLY A 150 5.12 5.66 -8.12
CA GLY A 150 5.92 5.56 -6.90
C GLY A 150 5.97 6.88 -6.12
N SER A 151 6.10 8.00 -6.83
CA SER A 151 6.06 9.33 -6.22
C SER A 151 4.72 9.64 -5.57
N ALA A 152 3.61 9.27 -6.21
CA ALA A 152 2.27 9.48 -5.67
C ALA A 152 1.97 8.57 -4.45
N ALA A 153 2.42 7.32 -4.48
CA ALA A 153 2.15 6.34 -3.42
C ALA A 153 2.75 6.73 -2.05
N MET A 154 3.89 7.43 -2.03
CA MET A 154 4.54 7.88 -0.80
C MET A 154 3.83 9.06 -0.11
N ILE A 155 2.93 9.74 -0.81
CA ILE A 155 2.38 11.02 -0.38
C ILE A 155 0.95 10.90 0.15
N VAL A 156 0.47 9.69 0.40
CA VAL A 156 -0.83 9.46 1.03
C VAL A 156 -0.96 10.31 2.30
N PRO A 157 -2.02 11.13 2.45
CA PRO A 157 -2.12 12.10 3.53
C PRO A 157 -2.06 11.43 4.90
N PRO A 158 -1.47 12.11 5.92
CA PRO A 158 -1.54 11.65 7.29
C PRO A 158 -3.01 11.54 7.72
N LYS A 159 -3.27 10.61 8.63
CA LYS A 159 -4.56 10.36 9.29
C LYS A 159 -5.27 11.68 9.62
N LEU A 160 -6.22 12.08 8.80
CA LEU A 160 -7.01 13.31 8.99
C LEU A 160 -8.32 13.04 9.69
N HIS A 161 -8.56 11.95 10.19
CA HIS A 161 -9.62 11.47 11.06
C HIS A 161 -9.77 9.95 10.92
N ARG A 162 -9.83 9.25 12.08
CA ARG A 162 -10.21 7.85 12.28
C ARG A 162 -10.41 7.04 10.99
N GLN A 163 -9.52 6.05 10.77
CA GLN A 163 -9.72 4.84 9.94
C GLN A 163 -10.34 5.00 8.53
N ASN A 164 -11.38 5.82 8.36
CA ASN A 164 -12.17 5.91 7.13
C ASN A 164 -11.43 6.47 5.90
N ILE A 165 -10.33 7.22 6.05
CA ILE A 165 -9.63 7.88 4.93
C ILE A 165 -8.50 7.01 4.37
N VAL A 166 -7.76 6.30 5.20
CA VAL A 166 -6.75 5.34 4.73
C VAL A 166 -7.44 4.21 3.98
N ASP A 167 -8.60 3.80 4.51
CA ASP A 167 -9.45 2.78 3.95
C ASP A 167 -10.04 3.21 2.60
N SER A 168 -10.43 4.49 2.44
CA SER A 168 -10.92 5.02 1.17
C SER A 168 -9.85 5.04 0.07
N GLY A 169 -8.58 5.23 0.42
CA GLY A 169 -7.46 5.19 -0.53
C GLY A 169 -7.30 3.80 -1.16
N TYR A 170 -7.32 2.75 -0.34
CA TYR A 170 -7.19 1.37 -0.84
C TYR A 170 -8.41 0.94 -1.66
N LEU A 171 -9.61 1.32 -1.22
CA LEU A 171 -10.83 1.10 -1.99
C LEU A 171 -10.79 1.77 -3.36
N SER A 172 -10.20 2.97 -3.44
CA SER A 172 -10.03 3.67 -4.71
C SER A 172 -9.07 2.95 -5.65
N ILE A 173 -8.01 2.31 -5.12
CA ILE A 173 -7.10 1.46 -5.90
C ILE A 173 -7.88 0.28 -6.50
N THR A 174 -8.63 -0.47 -5.70
CA THR A 174 -9.38 -1.62 -6.19
C THR A 174 -10.52 -1.22 -7.14
N THR A 175 -11.11 -0.03 -6.96
CA THR A 175 -12.07 0.55 -7.91
C THR A 175 -11.39 0.86 -9.24
N GLY A 176 -10.20 1.44 -9.24
CA GLY A 176 -9.41 1.69 -10.44
C GLY A 176 -9.08 0.39 -11.20
N GLN A 177 -8.71 -0.66 -10.46
CA GLN A 177 -8.46 -1.99 -11.04
C GLN A 177 -9.72 -2.55 -11.71
N LEU A 178 -10.86 -2.51 -11.04
CA LEU A 178 -12.12 -3.02 -11.61
C LEU A 178 -12.53 -2.24 -12.86
N VAL A 179 -12.45 -0.91 -12.83
CA VAL A 179 -12.78 -0.06 -13.98
C VAL A 179 -11.81 -0.32 -15.14
N SER A 180 -10.52 -0.56 -14.89
CA SER A 180 -9.54 -0.85 -15.94
C SER A 180 -9.85 -2.14 -16.69
N TYR A 181 -10.30 -3.19 -16.00
CA TYR A 181 -10.76 -4.43 -16.66
C TYR A 181 -12.02 -4.21 -17.48
N GLY A 182 -12.97 -3.40 -16.98
CA GLY A 182 -14.16 -3.00 -17.75
C GLY A 182 -13.79 -2.23 -19.03
N ILE A 183 -12.87 -1.29 -18.95
CA ILE A 183 -12.33 -0.55 -20.10
C ILE A 183 -11.58 -1.51 -21.04
N GLY A 184 -10.76 -2.42 -20.52
CA GLY A 184 -10.10 -3.46 -21.29
C GLY A 184 -11.06 -4.32 -22.08
N ALA A 185 -12.16 -4.76 -21.47
CA ALA A 185 -13.21 -5.52 -22.13
C ALA A 185 -13.98 -4.70 -23.19
N ALA A 186 -14.23 -3.41 -22.92
CA ALA A 186 -14.94 -2.51 -23.83
C ALA A 186 -14.15 -2.22 -25.12
N PHE A 187 -12.82 -2.08 -25.03
CA PHE A 187 -11.96 -1.84 -26.19
C PHE A 187 -11.38 -3.11 -26.81
N ALA A 188 -11.78 -4.30 -26.37
CA ALA A 188 -11.28 -5.59 -26.84
C ALA A 188 -11.43 -5.82 -28.35
N SER A 189 -12.52 -5.33 -28.95
CA SER A 189 -12.85 -5.48 -30.38
C SER A 189 -12.43 -4.28 -31.24
N VAL A 190 -11.86 -3.23 -30.64
CA VAL A 190 -11.47 -2.01 -31.34
C VAL A 190 -10.07 -2.18 -31.92
N SER A 191 -9.87 -1.81 -33.20
CA SER A 191 -8.54 -1.78 -33.80
C SER A 191 -7.61 -0.86 -33.00
N GLN A 192 -6.43 -1.36 -32.63
CA GLN A 192 -5.48 -0.68 -31.73
C GLN A 192 -6.11 -0.22 -30.40
N GLY A 193 -7.10 -0.96 -29.90
CA GLY A 193 -7.84 -0.66 -28.66
C GLY A 193 -6.93 -0.44 -27.44
N TRP A 194 -5.78 -1.10 -27.39
CA TRP A 194 -4.80 -0.94 -26.32
C TRP A 194 -4.26 0.50 -26.19
N ARG A 195 -4.20 1.28 -27.30
CA ARG A 195 -3.81 2.70 -27.25
C ARG A 195 -4.85 3.54 -26.55
N TYR A 196 -6.13 3.29 -26.82
CA TYR A 196 -7.24 3.97 -26.11
C TYR A 196 -7.28 3.60 -24.63
N MET A 197 -6.99 2.34 -24.28
CA MET A 197 -6.83 1.90 -22.89
C MET A 197 -5.74 2.70 -22.16
N ALA A 198 -4.59 2.93 -22.80
CA ALA A 198 -3.51 3.74 -22.26
C ALA A 198 -3.86 5.23 -22.15
N VAL A 199 -4.58 5.81 -23.13
CA VAL A 199 -5.08 7.21 -23.08
C VAL A 199 -6.02 7.42 -21.91
N VAL A 200 -6.99 6.53 -21.70
CA VAL A 200 -7.95 6.61 -20.59
C VAL A 200 -7.22 6.63 -19.24
N GLY A 201 -6.08 5.94 -19.13
CA GLY A 201 -5.23 5.98 -17.94
C GLY A 201 -4.67 7.37 -17.60
N ALA A 202 -4.49 8.26 -18.58
CA ALA A 202 -4.05 9.63 -18.34
C ALA A 202 -5.15 10.53 -17.75
N VAL A 203 -6.43 10.19 -17.94
CA VAL A 203 -7.57 11.03 -17.51
C VAL A 203 -7.58 11.27 -16.00
N PRO A 204 -7.44 10.27 -15.11
CA PRO A 204 -7.35 10.51 -13.67
C PRO A 204 -6.15 11.39 -13.28
N ALA A 205 -5.00 11.26 -13.97
CA ALA A 205 -3.83 12.10 -13.70
C ALA A 205 -4.10 13.57 -14.05
N ILE A 206 -4.79 13.84 -15.16
CA ILE A 206 -5.21 15.19 -15.57
C ILE A 206 -6.19 15.75 -14.54
N ILE A 207 -7.20 14.97 -14.14
CA ILE A 207 -8.17 15.39 -13.10
C ILE A 207 -7.43 15.73 -11.79
N LEU A 208 -6.48 14.91 -11.39
CA LEU A 208 -5.69 15.14 -10.18
C LEU A 208 -4.86 16.42 -10.28
N CYS A 209 -4.20 16.68 -11.42
CA CYS A 209 -3.49 17.93 -11.68
C CYS A 209 -4.42 19.15 -11.57
N CYS A 210 -5.66 19.06 -12.05
CA CYS A 210 -6.64 20.14 -11.97
C CYS A 210 -7.20 20.34 -10.55
N LEU A 211 -7.29 19.29 -9.73
CA LEU A 211 -7.79 19.37 -8.35
C LEU A 211 -6.74 19.87 -7.36
N LEU A 212 -5.46 19.56 -7.58
CA LEU A 212 -4.35 19.89 -6.68
C LEU A 212 -4.23 21.38 -6.33
N PRO A 213 -4.46 22.36 -7.24
CA PRO A 213 -4.42 23.79 -6.90
C PRO A 213 -5.40 24.16 -5.78
N PHE A 214 -6.55 23.50 -5.73
CA PHE A 214 -7.62 23.76 -4.75
C PHE A 214 -7.34 23.08 -3.39
N CYS A 215 -6.41 22.14 -3.33
CA CYS A 215 -6.00 21.48 -2.09
C CYS A 215 -4.97 22.33 -1.34
N PRO A 216 -5.07 22.46 -0.02
CA PRO A 216 -4.09 23.15 0.79
C PRO A 216 -2.80 22.31 0.91
N GLU A 217 -1.72 22.97 1.31
CA GLU A 217 -0.54 22.26 1.78
C GLU A 217 -0.82 21.64 3.16
N SER A 218 -0.07 20.58 3.50
CA SER A 218 -0.21 19.89 4.77
C SER A 218 0.07 20.86 5.95
N PRO A 219 -0.77 20.90 7.02
CA PRO A 219 -0.50 21.71 8.20
C PRO A 219 0.90 21.47 8.80
N ARG A 220 1.37 20.21 8.80
CA ARG A 220 2.72 19.86 9.25
C ARG A 220 3.81 20.52 8.39
N GLN A 221 3.64 20.57 7.07
CA GLN A 221 4.56 21.19 6.15
C GLN A 221 4.58 22.72 6.31
N LEU A 222 3.41 23.33 6.53
CA LEU A 222 3.30 24.76 6.80
C LEU A 222 4.03 25.13 8.11
N VAL A 223 3.87 24.35 9.17
CA VAL A 223 4.60 24.53 10.44
C VAL A 223 6.11 24.33 10.24
N TYR A 224 6.52 23.34 9.46
CA TYR A 224 7.94 23.11 9.13
C TYR A 224 8.59 24.33 8.46
N HIS A 225 7.85 25.07 7.63
CA HIS A 225 8.26 26.31 6.98
C HIS A 225 7.97 27.57 7.79
N ASN A 226 7.67 27.46 9.09
CA ASN A 226 7.33 28.55 10.01
C ASN A 226 6.07 29.36 9.65
N LYS A 227 5.14 28.79 8.87
CA LYS A 227 3.86 29.39 8.44
C LYS A 227 2.72 28.95 9.37
N ARG A 228 2.82 29.26 10.67
CA ARG A 228 1.86 28.80 11.69
C ARG A 228 0.45 29.34 11.46
N ASP A 229 0.29 30.58 11.02
CA ASP A 229 -1.01 31.19 10.78
C ASP A 229 -1.75 30.51 9.62
N GLU A 230 -1.02 30.21 8.52
CA GLU A 230 -1.60 29.46 7.39
C GLU A 230 -1.99 28.04 7.84
N ALA A 231 -1.21 27.40 8.71
CA ALA A 231 -1.54 26.08 9.26
C ALA A 231 -2.79 26.11 10.13
N ALA A 232 -2.98 27.14 10.97
CA ALA A 232 -4.18 27.34 11.77
C ALA A 232 -5.43 27.50 10.88
N ILE A 233 -5.34 28.30 9.81
CA ILE A 233 -6.42 28.47 8.82
C ILE A 233 -6.77 27.15 8.15
N VAL A 234 -5.78 26.33 7.80
CA VAL A 234 -6.04 25.01 7.18
C VAL A 234 -6.74 24.09 8.17
N ILE A 235 -6.31 24.04 9.44
CA ILE A 235 -6.93 23.22 10.49
C ILE A 235 -8.39 23.64 10.70
N SER A 236 -8.68 24.95 10.82
CA SER A 236 -10.04 25.45 11.00
C SER A 236 -10.95 25.19 9.79
N ARG A 237 -10.40 25.18 8.57
CA ARG A 237 -11.15 24.79 7.37
C ARG A 237 -11.48 23.30 7.33
N ILE A 238 -10.63 22.46 7.88
CA ILE A 238 -10.86 21.02 7.97
C ILE A 238 -11.90 20.70 9.04
N PHE A 239 -11.82 21.38 10.20
CA PHE A 239 -12.70 21.21 11.35
C PHE A 239 -13.49 22.50 11.65
N PRO A 240 -14.56 22.79 10.90
CA PRO A 240 -15.28 24.06 11.00
C PRO A 240 -16.00 24.25 12.33
N ASP A 241 -16.34 23.17 13.03
CA ASP A 241 -17.05 23.19 14.31
C ASP A 241 -16.06 23.23 15.50
N ALA A 242 -14.75 23.29 15.24
CA ALA A 242 -13.72 23.34 16.29
C ALA A 242 -13.57 24.76 16.85
N ASN A 243 -13.46 24.86 18.17
CA ASN A 243 -13.16 26.12 18.85
C ASN A 243 -11.71 26.57 18.59
N ASP A 244 -11.44 27.88 18.63
CA ASP A 244 -10.10 28.43 18.47
C ASP A 244 -9.07 27.78 19.42
N LEU A 245 -9.49 27.46 20.65
CA LEU A 245 -8.63 26.77 21.61
C LEU A 245 -8.21 25.37 21.10
N GLN A 246 -9.13 24.59 20.55
CA GLN A 246 -8.84 23.26 20.00
C GLN A 246 -7.93 23.34 18.77
N VAL A 247 -8.13 24.35 17.92
CA VAL A 247 -7.27 24.63 16.76
C VAL A 247 -5.85 24.95 17.22
N GLN A 248 -5.71 25.82 18.24
CA GLN A 248 -4.40 26.18 18.79
C GLN A 248 -3.70 24.99 19.48
N GLN A 249 -4.43 24.16 20.22
CA GLN A 249 -3.89 22.94 20.84
C GLN A 249 -3.39 21.95 19.76
N LYS A 250 -4.17 21.73 18.68
CA LYS A 250 -3.75 20.88 17.56
C LYS A 250 -2.52 21.45 16.86
N LEU A 251 -2.48 22.77 16.66
CA LEU A 251 -1.34 23.46 16.07
C LEU A 251 -0.09 23.34 16.95
N GLN A 252 -0.25 23.53 18.27
CA GLN A 252 0.84 23.37 19.24
C GLN A 252 1.38 21.94 19.23
N HIS A 253 0.52 20.94 19.24
CA HIS A 253 0.91 19.53 19.14
C HIS A 253 1.71 19.25 17.85
N ILE A 254 1.23 19.75 16.69
CA ILE A 254 1.98 19.63 15.43
C ILE A 254 3.33 20.36 15.52
N SER A 255 3.37 21.54 16.13
CA SER A 255 4.60 22.34 16.28
C SER A 255 5.64 21.63 17.14
N ILE A 256 5.24 21.07 18.28
CA ILE A 256 6.13 20.29 19.15
C ILE A 256 6.74 19.13 18.39
N HIS A 257 5.94 18.36 17.66
CA HIS A 257 6.44 17.24 16.86
C HIS A 257 7.38 17.66 15.72
N VAL A 258 7.13 18.80 15.08
CA VAL A 258 7.99 19.33 14.02
C VAL A 258 9.30 19.84 14.62
N GLU A 259 9.26 20.55 15.75
CA GLU A 259 10.44 21.07 16.45
C GLU A 259 11.29 19.95 17.03
N THR A 260 10.69 18.94 17.65
CA THR A 260 11.40 17.75 18.14
C THR A 260 12.15 17.06 16.99
N ASN A 261 11.51 16.84 15.85
CA ASN A 261 12.18 16.24 14.69
C ASN A 261 13.27 17.15 14.10
N ARG A 262 13.13 18.47 14.19
CA ARG A 262 14.11 19.44 13.71
C ARG A 262 15.31 19.53 14.64
N ASN A 263 15.08 19.56 15.96
CA ASN A 263 16.13 19.68 16.99
C ASN A 263 16.96 18.39 17.10
N LEU A 264 16.36 17.23 16.89
CA LEU A 264 17.06 15.96 16.86
C LEU A 264 18.07 15.86 15.69
N ASN A 265 18.08 16.85 14.77
CA ASN A 265 18.95 16.89 13.59
C ASN A 265 19.11 15.50 12.96
N THR A 266 17.97 14.76 12.90
CA THR A 266 17.93 13.34 12.55
C THR A 266 18.24 13.19 11.07
N SER A 267 19.53 13.11 10.76
CA SER A 267 19.94 12.80 9.40
C SER A 267 19.32 11.47 8.99
N LEU A 268 19.03 11.31 7.71
CA LEU A 268 18.53 10.06 7.15
C LEU A 268 19.37 8.85 7.62
N TRP A 269 20.69 9.01 7.69
CA TRP A 269 21.64 8.01 8.18
C TRP A 269 21.39 7.65 9.65
N TRP A 270 21.08 8.61 10.49
CA TRP A 270 20.76 8.34 11.89
C TRP A 270 19.48 7.51 12.00
N GLN A 271 18.41 7.86 11.27
CA GLN A 271 17.16 7.11 11.27
C GLN A 271 17.35 5.68 10.78
N ILE A 272 18.10 5.47 9.69
CA ILE A 272 18.46 4.14 9.19
C ILE A 272 19.24 3.37 10.25
N LYS A 273 20.23 4.00 10.89
CA LYS A 273 21.01 3.39 11.96
C LYS A 273 20.13 2.97 13.14
N GLN A 274 19.19 3.84 13.57
CA GLN A 274 18.26 3.54 14.66
C GLN A 274 17.33 2.36 14.34
N LEU A 275 16.90 2.22 13.10
CA LEU A 275 16.09 1.08 12.68
C LEU A 275 16.84 -0.26 12.76
N HIS A 276 18.17 -0.25 12.64
CA HIS A 276 18.97 -1.48 12.67
C HIS A 276 19.63 -1.76 14.03
N VAL A 277 20.00 -0.71 14.77
CA VAL A 277 20.73 -0.84 16.04
C VAL A 277 19.77 -1.05 17.23
N VAL A 278 18.62 -0.37 17.22
CA VAL A 278 17.63 -0.54 18.30
C VAL A 278 16.80 -1.80 18.03
N GLY A 279 16.94 -2.80 18.90
CA GLY A 279 16.33 -4.11 18.72
C GLY A 279 14.79 -4.06 18.55
N ALA A 280 14.09 -3.16 19.25
CA ALA A 280 12.65 -2.95 19.09
C ALA A 280 12.31 -2.46 17.68
N ASN A 281 13.03 -1.43 17.19
CA ASN A 281 12.82 -0.88 15.86
C ASN A 281 13.13 -1.90 14.76
N PHE A 282 14.19 -2.69 14.94
CA PHE A 282 14.54 -3.75 13.98
C PHE A 282 13.46 -4.82 13.88
N ARG A 283 12.91 -5.26 15.03
CA ARG A 283 11.80 -6.24 15.05
C ARG A 283 10.54 -5.69 14.44
N ALA A 284 10.20 -4.42 14.72
CA ALA A 284 9.08 -3.73 14.09
C ALA A 284 9.26 -3.64 12.56
N MET A 285 10.46 -3.27 12.09
CA MET A 285 10.80 -3.23 10.67
C MET A 285 10.71 -4.62 10.03
N PHE A 286 11.26 -5.64 10.68
CA PHE A 286 11.21 -7.02 10.17
C PHE A 286 9.77 -7.53 10.04
N ALA A 287 8.92 -7.30 11.05
CA ALA A 287 7.52 -7.69 11.01
C ALA A 287 6.73 -6.94 9.92
N ALA A 288 6.90 -5.62 9.81
CA ALA A 288 6.21 -4.79 8.84
C ALA A 288 6.67 -5.06 7.39
N CYS A 289 7.98 -4.97 7.12
CA CYS A 289 8.53 -5.20 5.78
C CYS A 289 8.41 -6.67 5.37
N GLY A 290 8.54 -7.60 6.31
CA GLY A 290 8.35 -9.03 6.08
C GLY A 290 6.93 -9.36 5.64
N LEU A 291 5.91 -8.84 6.34
CA LEU A 291 4.52 -9.01 5.93
C LEU A 291 4.25 -8.38 4.56
N MET A 292 4.80 -7.19 4.29
CA MET A 292 4.67 -6.54 2.99
C MET A 292 5.30 -7.37 1.87
N ALA A 293 6.50 -7.92 2.10
CA ALA A 293 7.17 -8.80 1.14
C ALA A 293 6.33 -10.07 0.87
N ILE A 294 5.82 -10.72 1.92
CA ILE A 294 4.95 -11.90 1.80
C ILE A 294 3.68 -11.57 1.03
N SER A 295 3.06 -10.43 1.31
CA SER A 295 1.85 -9.95 0.61
C SER A 295 2.09 -9.83 -0.90
N GLN A 296 3.24 -9.33 -1.33
CA GLN A 296 3.56 -9.15 -2.75
C GLN A 296 4.10 -10.44 -3.38
N LEU A 297 5.04 -11.13 -2.72
CA LEU A 297 5.63 -12.38 -3.21
C LEU A 297 4.62 -13.54 -3.24
N GLY A 298 3.49 -13.44 -2.54
CA GLY A 298 2.40 -14.41 -2.57
C GLY A 298 1.68 -14.53 -3.92
N GLY A 299 2.02 -13.70 -4.92
CA GLY A 299 1.60 -13.85 -6.31
C GLY A 299 0.34 -13.10 -6.72
N PHE A 300 -0.28 -12.31 -5.83
CA PHE A 300 -1.50 -11.56 -6.18
C PHE A 300 -1.33 -10.66 -7.40
N ASN A 301 -0.24 -9.87 -7.42
CA ASN A 301 0.00 -8.95 -8.54
C ASN A 301 0.27 -9.69 -9.85
N SER A 302 0.92 -10.85 -9.82
CA SER A 302 1.10 -11.67 -11.02
C SER A 302 -0.23 -12.18 -11.56
N ILE A 303 -1.12 -12.64 -10.69
CA ILE A 303 -2.47 -13.03 -11.10
C ILE A 303 -3.19 -11.83 -11.74
N LEU A 304 -3.10 -10.65 -11.14
CA LEU A 304 -3.76 -9.45 -11.66
C LEU A 304 -3.16 -9.03 -13.02
N TYR A 305 -1.83 -8.92 -13.12
CA TYR A 305 -1.16 -8.45 -14.35
C TYR A 305 -1.29 -9.42 -15.51
N TYR A 306 -1.24 -10.71 -15.22
CA TYR A 306 -1.22 -11.77 -16.24
C TYR A 306 -2.52 -12.57 -16.33
N SER A 307 -3.61 -12.14 -15.64
CA SER A 307 -4.90 -12.84 -15.67
C SER A 307 -5.41 -13.08 -17.10
N GLY A 308 -5.32 -12.07 -17.96
CA GLY A 308 -5.69 -12.21 -19.36
C GLY A 308 -4.86 -13.27 -20.08
N THR A 309 -3.54 -13.29 -19.89
CA THR A 309 -2.64 -14.30 -20.44
C THR A 309 -2.92 -15.68 -19.85
N ILE A 310 -3.12 -15.77 -18.52
CA ILE A 310 -3.43 -17.04 -17.84
C ILE A 310 -4.74 -17.62 -18.35
N PHE A 311 -5.81 -16.82 -18.39
CA PHE A 311 -7.13 -17.31 -18.82
C PHE A 311 -7.18 -17.61 -20.33
N ALA A 312 -6.41 -16.92 -21.16
CA ALA A 312 -6.19 -17.30 -22.55
C ALA A 312 -5.48 -18.66 -22.64
N ALA A 313 -4.42 -18.89 -21.85
CA ALA A 313 -3.70 -20.15 -21.81
C ALA A 313 -4.52 -21.33 -21.24
N VAL A 314 -5.53 -21.06 -20.43
CA VAL A 314 -6.47 -22.07 -19.88
C VAL A 314 -7.62 -22.37 -20.84
N GLY A 315 -7.87 -21.50 -21.85
CA GLY A 315 -8.85 -21.75 -22.93
C GLY A 315 -10.15 -20.98 -22.84
N PHE A 316 -10.20 -19.90 -22.09
CA PHE A 316 -11.38 -19.05 -22.07
C PHE A 316 -11.45 -18.15 -23.32
N ASP A 317 -12.59 -18.12 -24.02
CA ASP A 317 -12.80 -17.28 -25.21
C ASP A 317 -12.67 -15.79 -24.98
N LYS A 318 -13.03 -15.32 -23.77
CA LYS A 318 -12.99 -13.90 -23.37
C LYS A 318 -12.15 -13.71 -22.09
N PRO A 319 -10.82 -13.85 -22.17
CA PRO A 319 -9.96 -13.91 -20.98
C PRO A 319 -10.02 -12.64 -20.12
N ILE A 320 -10.17 -11.46 -20.71
CA ILE A 320 -10.29 -10.19 -19.96
C ILE A 320 -11.64 -10.07 -19.24
N ALA A 321 -12.72 -10.57 -19.86
CA ALA A 321 -14.02 -10.62 -19.19
C ALA A 321 -13.98 -11.54 -17.95
N VAL A 322 -13.29 -12.69 -18.07
CA VAL A 322 -13.06 -13.59 -16.91
C VAL A 322 -12.16 -12.91 -15.87
N GLY A 323 -11.11 -12.20 -16.29
CA GLY A 323 -10.25 -11.41 -15.41
C GLY A 323 -11.01 -10.32 -14.62
N THR A 324 -12.12 -9.82 -15.17
CA THR A 324 -12.99 -8.87 -14.46
C THR A 324 -13.59 -9.48 -13.19
N ILE A 325 -13.82 -10.80 -13.15
CA ILE A 325 -14.31 -11.51 -11.96
C ILE A 325 -13.26 -11.39 -10.83
N ILE A 326 -11.98 -11.52 -11.16
CA ILE A 326 -10.87 -11.38 -10.22
C ILE A 326 -10.84 -9.96 -9.63
N ALA A 327 -10.92 -8.93 -10.49
CA ALA A 327 -10.95 -7.54 -10.06
C ALA A 327 -12.21 -7.20 -9.24
N ALA A 328 -13.37 -7.72 -9.62
CA ALA A 328 -14.62 -7.56 -8.88
C ALA A 328 -14.55 -8.23 -7.50
N THR A 329 -13.97 -9.43 -7.43
CA THR A 329 -13.73 -10.13 -6.17
C THR A 329 -12.82 -9.28 -5.25
N ASN A 330 -11.71 -8.77 -5.77
CA ASN A 330 -10.83 -7.88 -5.00
C ASN A 330 -11.58 -6.66 -4.44
N TRP A 331 -12.39 -6.02 -5.27
CA TRP A 331 -13.18 -4.84 -4.88
C TRP A 331 -14.21 -5.18 -3.78
N ILE A 332 -15.00 -6.24 -3.95
CA ILE A 332 -16.03 -6.66 -2.98
C ILE A 332 -15.41 -7.03 -1.64
N PHE A 333 -14.35 -7.84 -1.65
CA PHE A 333 -13.72 -8.32 -0.42
C PHE A 333 -12.87 -7.24 0.27
N THR A 334 -12.43 -6.21 -0.46
CA THR A 334 -11.87 -5.00 0.15
C THR A 334 -12.92 -4.25 0.98
N TRP A 335 -14.17 -4.10 0.50
CA TRP A 335 -15.25 -3.56 1.31
C TRP A 335 -15.50 -4.37 2.59
N ILE A 336 -15.50 -5.69 2.47
CA ILE A 336 -15.66 -6.58 3.64
C ILE A 336 -14.53 -6.35 4.65
N ASN A 337 -13.28 -6.21 4.18
CA ASN A 337 -12.14 -5.93 5.05
C ASN A 337 -12.33 -4.65 5.88
N LEU A 338 -12.83 -3.56 5.28
CA LEU A 338 -13.08 -2.29 5.97
C LEU A 338 -13.94 -2.45 7.22
N PHE A 339 -14.96 -3.31 7.14
CA PHE A 339 -15.83 -3.58 8.29
C PHE A 339 -15.24 -4.60 9.28
N LEU A 340 -14.36 -5.47 8.79
CA LEU A 340 -13.87 -6.61 9.57
C LEU A 340 -12.64 -6.26 10.40
N VAL A 341 -11.72 -5.42 9.86
CA VAL A 341 -10.41 -5.14 10.45
C VAL A 341 -10.51 -4.54 11.85
N ASP A 342 -11.50 -3.68 12.07
CA ASP A 342 -11.72 -3.04 13.36
C ASP A 342 -12.47 -3.92 14.37
N ARG A 343 -13.21 -4.90 13.88
CA ARG A 343 -13.95 -5.83 14.75
C ARG A 343 -13.11 -7.00 15.20
N VAL A 344 -12.40 -7.64 14.29
CA VAL A 344 -11.67 -8.89 14.53
C VAL A 344 -10.25 -8.63 15.03
N GLY A 345 -9.54 -7.64 14.43
CA GLY A 345 -8.13 -7.38 14.69
C GLY A 345 -7.23 -7.88 13.54
N ARG A 346 -6.06 -7.24 13.41
CA ARG A 346 -5.17 -7.42 12.24
C ARG A 346 -4.55 -8.80 12.21
N ARG A 347 -3.99 -9.25 13.33
CA ARG A 347 -3.30 -10.55 13.43
C ARG A 347 -4.25 -11.72 13.21
N GLN A 348 -5.45 -11.68 13.81
CA GLN A 348 -6.40 -12.77 13.68
C GLN A 348 -6.91 -12.93 12.26
N ILE A 349 -7.14 -11.80 11.54
CA ILE A 349 -7.49 -11.83 10.13
C ILE A 349 -6.36 -12.47 9.32
N LEU A 350 -5.10 -12.04 9.51
CA LEU A 350 -3.94 -12.60 8.79
C LEU A 350 -3.80 -14.10 9.02
N LEU A 351 -3.92 -14.56 10.27
CA LEU A 351 -3.80 -15.99 10.60
C LEU A 351 -4.92 -16.82 9.95
N ASN A 352 -6.12 -16.26 9.80
CA ASN A 352 -7.23 -16.98 9.17
C ASN A 352 -7.18 -16.93 7.63
N THR A 353 -6.55 -15.90 7.04
CA THR A 353 -6.58 -15.72 5.58
C THR A 353 -5.35 -16.31 4.86
N LEU A 354 -4.14 -16.20 5.42
CA LEU A 354 -2.91 -16.62 4.75
C LEU A 354 -2.86 -18.14 4.47
N TRP A 355 -3.31 -18.99 5.39
CA TRP A 355 -3.35 -20.43 5.14
C TRP A 355 -4.40 -20.80 4.08
N LEU A 356 -5.54 -20.07 4.05
CA LEU A 356 -6.57 -20.25 3.02
C LEU A 356 -6.06 -19.79 1.65
N MET A 357 -5.24 -18.74 1.60
CA MET A 357 -4.52 -18.34 0.38
C MET A 357 -3.58 -19.45 -0.10
N ALA A 358 -2.81 -20.05 0.82
CA ALA A 358 -1.93 -21.18 0.49
C ALA A 358 -2.73 -22.40 -0.02
N ALA A 359 -3.83 -22.73 0.62
CA ALA A 359 -4.72 -23.81 0.18
C ALA A 359 -5.32 -23.54 -1.20
N ALA A 360 -5.81 -22.33 -1.46
CA ALA A 360 -6.37 -21.95 -2.75
C ALA A 360 -5.32 -22.02 -3.88
N MET A 361 -4.09 -21.54 -3.65
CA MET A 361 -2.99 -21.68 -4.61
C MET A 361 -2.59 -23.14 -4.85
N SER A 362 -2.61 -23.97 -3.80
CA SER A 362 -2.38 -25.42 -3.95
C SER A 362 -3.48 -26.08 -4.81
N CYS A 363 -4.74 -25.71 -4.62
CA CYS A 363 -5.83 -26.17 -5.47
C CYS A 363 -5.64 -25.74 -6.93
N ALA A 364 -5.26 -24.47 -7.17
CA ALA A 364 -4.94 -23.99 -8.51
C ALA A 364 -3.80 -24.81 -9.14
N ALA A 365 -2.73 -25.09 -8.40
CA ALA A 365 -1.60 -25.91 -8.84
C ALA A 365 -2.04 -27.33 -9.25
N ILE A 366 -2.93 -27.95 -8.47
CA ILE A 366 -3.51 -29.27 -8.78
C ILE A 366 -4.36 -29.19 -10.04
N CYS A 367 -5.22 -28.18 -10.19
CA CYS A 367 -6.05 -28.01 -11.37
C CYS A 367 -5.20 -27.80 -12.64
N PHE A 368 -4.12 -27.02 -12.56
CA PHE A 368 -3.20 -26.83 -13.68
C PHE A 368 -2.49 -28.12 -14.12
N HIS A 369 -2.30 -29.09 -13.24
CA HIS A 369 -1.73 -30.39 -13.61
C HIS A 369 -2.58 -31.14 -14.63
N TRP A 370 -3.90 -30.92 -14.64
CA TRP A 370 -4.83 -31.58 -15.54
C TRP A 370 -5.11 -30.79 -16.83
N ILE A 371 -4.53 -29.61 -17.00
CA ILE A 371 -4.70 -28.79 -18.20
C ILE A 371 -3.50 -29.03 -19.12
N PRO A 372 -3.68 -29.53 -20.35
CA PRO A 372 -2.60 -29.75 -21.30
C PRO A 372 -2.15 -28.42 -21.91
N ILE A 373 -1.19 -27.77 -21.25
CA ILE A 373 -0.58 -26.52 -21.69
C ILE A 373 0.83 -26.83 -22.23
N SER A 374 1.18 -26.24 -23.39
CA SER A 374 2.52 -26.37 -23.95
C SER A 374 3.53 -25.52 -23.15
N PRO A 375 4.86 -25.80 -23.27
CA PRO A 375 5.88 -24.93 -22.65
C PRO A 375 5.80 -23.45 -23.10
N SER A 376 5.23 -23.18 -24.29
CA SER A 376 4.96 -21.81 -24.78
C SER A 376 3.68 -21.19 -24.24
N LEU A 377 3.05 -21.79 -23.23
CA LEU A 377 1.77 -21.37 -22.63
C LEU A 377 0.60 -21.33 -23.64
N GLU A 378 0.68 -22.15 -24.67
CA GLU A 378 -0.40 -22.33 -25.64
C GLU A 378 -1.21 -23.61 -25.33
N ILE A 379 -2.50 -23.57 -25.55
CA ILE A 379 -3.39 -24.72 -25.34
C ILE A 379 -3.14 -25.75 -26.41
N ILE A 380 -2.93 -27.00 -25.98
CA ILE A 380 -2.77 -28.15 -26.93
C ILE A 380 -4.14 -28.69 -27.38
N SER A 381 -5.20 -28.50 -26.58
CA SER A 381 -6.55 -28.96 -26.93
C SER A 381 -7.62 -27.97 -26.43
N GLN A 382 -8.57 -27.62 -27.32
CA GLN A 382 -9.65 -26.63 -27.07
C GLN A 382 -10.77 -27.10 -26.12
N GLN A 383 -10.54 -27.99 -25.18
CA GLN A 383 -11.57 -28.40 -24.24
C GLN A 383 -11.35 -27.70 -22.88
N THR A 384 -12.10 -26.62 -22.65
CA THR A 384 -12.34 -26.08 -21.31
C THR A 384 -13.10 -27.13 -20.49
N GLY A 385 -12.36 -27.87 -19.68
CA GLY A 385 -12.94 -28.87 -18.77
C GLY A 385 -13.06 -28.29 -17.33
N TRP A 386 -13.55 -29.13 -16.42
CA TRP A 386 -13.68 -28.82 -14.99
C TRP A 386 -12.42 -28.21 -14.37
N ALA A 387 -11.24 -28.53 -14.92
CA ALA A 387 -9.96 -28.02 -14.42
C ALA A 387 -9.80 -26.52 -14.66
N ALA A 388 -10.30 -25.99 -15.79
CA ALA A 388 -10.31 -24.56 -16.08
C ALA A 388 -11.19 -23.78 -15.09
N ASP A 389 -12.39 -24.30 -14.81
CA ASP A 389 -13.30 -23.73 -13.82
C ASP A 389 -12.69 -23.84 -12.42
N GLY A 390 -11.97 -24.92 -12.12
CA GLY A 390 -11.23 -25.12 -10.88
C GLY A 390 -10.12 -24.11 -10.67
N VAL A 391 -9.37 -23.77 -11.72
CA VAL A 391 -8.35 -22.68 -11.68
C VAL A 391 -9.02 -21.35 -11.38
N LEU A 392 -10.09 -21.00 -12.10
CA LEU A 392 -10.81 -19.74 -11.86
C LEU A 392 -11.35 -19.67 -10.43
N ALA A 393 -12.03 -20.71 -9.96
CA ALA A 393 -12.57 -20.77 -8.60
C ALA A 393 -11.47 -20.63 -7.54
N SER A 394 -10.35 -21.32 -7.71
CA SER A 394 -9.20 -21.23 -6.80
C SER A 394 -8.60 -19.82 -6.77
N MET A 395 -8.46 -19.15 -7.93
CA MET A 395 -7.98 -17.77 -8.01
C MET A 395 -8.95 -16.79 -7.36
N VAL A 396 -10.26 -16.96 -7.53
CA VAL A 396 -11.28 -16.14 -6.87
C VAL A 396 -11.18 -16.28 -5.35
N VAL A 397 -11.06 -17.51 -4.84
CA VAL A 397 -10.90 -17.77 -3.39
C VAL A 397 -9.60 -17.14 -2.87
N PHE A 398 -8.49 -17.30 -3.59
CA PHE A 398 -7.20 -16.69 -3.24
C PHE A 398 -7.32 -15.16 -3.13
N VAL A 399 -7.89 -14.51 -4.15
CA VAL A 399 -8.04 -13.04 -4.19
C VAL A 399 -8.98 -12.56 -3.11
N ALA A 400 -10.05 -13.28 -2.80
CA ALA A 400 -10.95 -12.95 -1.71
C ALA A 400 -10.22 -12.89 -0.36
N PHE A 401 -9.44 -13.91 -0.02
CA PHE A 401 -8.67 -13.94 1.23
C PHE A 401 -7.49 -12.98 1.25
N TYR A 402 -6.83 -12.76 0.11
CA TYR A 402 -5.81 -11.72 -0.03
C TYR A 402 -6.38 -10.34 0.30
N SER A 403 -7.54 -9.99 -0.25
CA SER A 403 -8.19 -8.68 -0.08
C SER A 403 -8.66 -8.44 1.35
N ILE A 404 -9.14 -9.49 2.04
CA ILE A 404 -9.50 -9.39 3.47
C ILE A 404 -8.25 -9.27 4.35
N GLY A 405 -7.16 -9.94 4.00
CA GLY A 405 -5.98 -10.09 4.85
C GLY A 405 -4.78 -9.29 4.39
N ALA A 406 -3.85 -9.99 3.75
CA ALA A 406 -2.49 -9.51 3.48
C ALA A 406 -2.43 -8.23 2.62
N GLY A 407 -3.38 -8.04 1.70
CA GLY A 407 -3.40 -6.87 0.80
C GLY A 407 -3.53 -5.54 1.54
N ASN A 408 -4.44 -5.46 2.51
CA ASN A 408 -4.73 -4.23 3.26
C ASN A 408 -3.86 -4.09 4.51
N ILE A 409 -3.74 -5.16 5.30
CA ILE A 409 -3.10 -5.13 6.62
C ILE A 409 -1.60 -4.84 6.51
N ALA A 410 -0.94 -5.27 5.43
CA ALA A 410 0.47 -4.99 5.20
C ALA A 410 0.79 -3.49 5.21
N TRP A 411 -0.06 -2.65 4.64
CA TRP A 411 0.10 -1.19 4.66
C TRP A 411 -0.15 -0.57 6.04
N MET A 412 -1.04 -1.16 6.85
CA MET A 412 -1.30 -0.73 8.23
C MET A 412 -0.09 -0.97 9.14
N SER A 413 0.81 -1.88 8.79
CA SER A 413 2.02 -2.18 9.57
C SER A 413 2.99 -1.00 9.72
N SER A 414 2.80 0.10 8.98
CA SER A 414 3.49 1.37 9.22
C SER A 414 3.24 1.96 10.62
N GLU A 415 2.21 1.49 11.34
CA GLU A 415 1.90 1.86 12.73
C GLU A 415 2.92 1.30 13.73
N PHE A 416 3.67 0.27 13.37
CA PHE A 416 4.70 -0.33 14.23
C PHE A 416 5.90 0.58 14.47
N TYR A 417 6.12 1.56 13.58
CA TYR A 417 7.27 2.44 13.69
C TYR A 417 7.04 3.59 14.68
N PRO A 418 7.98 3.80 15.63
CA PRO A 418 8.01 5.02 16.45
C PRO A 418 8.11 6.28 15.58
N ILE A 419 7.62 7.39 16.09
CA ILE A 419 7.51 8.66 15.34
C ILE A 419 8.86 9.10 14.77
N GLU A 420 9.96 8.88 15.50
CA GLU A 420 11.32 9.31 15.15
C GLU A 420 11.86 8.65 13.88
N VAL A 421 11.47 7.40 13.61
CA VAL A 421 11.96 6.61 12.47
C VAL A 421 10.84 6.26 11.46
N ARG A 422 9.61 6.71 11.71
CA ARG A 422 8.43 6.34 10.91
C ARG A 422 8.56 6.72 9.44
N ALA A 423 9.15 7.87 9.13
CA ALA A 423 9.32 8.31 7.74
C ALA A 423 10.19 7.33 6.95
N VAL A 424 11.34 6.95 7.49
CA VAL A 424 12.24 5.98 6.87
C VAL A 424 11.65 4.58 6.92
N GLY A 425 10.99 4.20 8.02
CA GLY A 425 10.29 2.91 8.13
C GLY A 425 9.21 2.75 7.07
N THR A 426 8.40 3.78 6.82
CA THR A 426 7.38 3.76 5.75
C THR A 426 8.01 3.73 4.35
N MET A 427 9.14 4.41 4.15
CA MET A 427 9.91 4.32 2.90
C MET A 427 10.41 2.88 2.67
N LEU A 428 10.97 2.23 3.68
CA LEU A 428 11.41 0.83 3.59
C LEU A 428 10.25 -0.13 3.34
N LEU A 429 9.09 0.13 3.96
CA LEU A 429 7.87 -0.63 3.69
C LEU A 429 7.44 -0.51 2.22
N ALA A 430 7.46 0.70 1.65
CA ALA A 430 7.18 0.92 0.23
C ALA A 430 8.24 0.28 -0.68
N MET A 431 9.52 0.34 -0.30
CA MET A 431 10.59 -0.36 -1.02
C MET A 431 10.39 -1.88 -0.99
N SER A 432 9.98 -2.44 0.14
CA SER A 432 9.64 -3.87 0.26
C SER A 432 8.47 -4.23 -0.66
N CYS A 433 7.44 -3.39 -0.72
CA CYS A 433 6.30 -3.56 -1.63
C CYS A 433 6.74 -3.60 -3.10
N TRP A 434 7.38 -2.52 -3.57
CA TRP A 434 7.74 -2.39 -4.98
C TRP A 434 8.87 -3.35 -5.39
N GLY A 435 9.86 -3.57 -4.53
CA GLY A 435 10.96 -4.51 -4.78
C GLY A 435 10.46 -5.95 -4.94
N SER A 436 9.60 -6.39 -4.05
CA SER A 436 8.96 -7.71 -4.13
C SER A 436 8.06 -7.83 -5.38
N ASN A 437 7.35 -6.75 -5.73
CA ASN A 437 6.51 -6.71 -6.92
C ASN A 437 7.34 -6.82 -8.22
N VAL A 438 8.51 -6.13 -8.29
CA VAL A 438 9.45 -6.30 -9.42
C VAL A 438 9.86 -7.76 -9.57
N ILE A 439 10.27 -8.41 -8.48
CA ILE A 439 10.71 -9.81 -8.50
C ILE A 439 9.59 -10.70 -9.07
N VAL A 440 8.38 -10.61 -8.52
CA VAL A 440 7.27 -11.47 -8.91
C VAL A 440 6.82 -11.19 -10.34
N SER A 441 6.68 -9.93 -10.73
CA SER A 441 6.21 -9.58 -12.08
C SER A 441 7.22 -9.85 -13.19
N SER A 442 8.53 -9.88 -12.87
CA SER A 442 9.59 -10.19 -13.85
C SER A 442 9.92 -11.68 -13.96
N THR A 443 9.36 -12.52 -13.12
CA THR A 443 9.72 -13.95 -13.10
C THR A 443 8.53 -14.88 -13.28
N PHE A 444 7.31 -14.40 -13.23
CA PHE A 444 6.11 -15.23 -13.18
C PHE A 444 5.89 -16.08 -14.43
N LEU A 445 5.93 -15.47 -15.63
CA LEU A 445 5.75 -16.22 -16.90
C LEU A 445 6.93 -17.16 -17.14
N THR A 446 8.16 -16.69 -16.88
CA THR A 446 9.38 -17.51 -16.93
C THR A 446 9.28 -18.71 -15.98
N GLN A 447 8.72 -18.55 -14.78
CA GLN A 447 8.46 -19.68 -13.87
C GLN A 447 7.41 -20.64 -14.44
N MET A 448 6.32 -20.14 -15.02
CA MET A 448 5.30 -20.98 -15.64
C MET A 448 5.87 -21.79 -16.82
N GLU A 449 6.78 -21.20 -17.61
CA GLU A 449 7.44 -21.86 -18.74
C GLU A 449 8.46 -22.92 -18.29
N ASN A 450 9.28 -22.65 -17.25
CA ASN A 450 10.39 -23.51 -16.84
C ASN A 450 10.03 -24.55 -15.76
N ILE A 451 9.12 -24.21 -14.83
CA ILE A 451 8.73 -25.09 -13.70
C ILE A 451 7.33 -25.70 -13.91
N THR A 452 6.68 -25.41 -15.01
CA THR A 452 5.27 -25.66 -15.30
C THR A 452 4.30 -24.72 -14.55
N PRO A 453 3.10 -24.47 -15.07
CA PRO A 453 2.08 -23.68 -14.36
C PRO A 453 1.75 -24.25 -12.97
N SER A 454 1.59 -25.58 -12.86
CA SER A 454 1.37 -26.25 -11.58
C SER A 454 2.48 -25.98 -10.57
N GLY A 455 3.75 -26.06 -11.01
CA GLY A 455 4.92 -25.77 -10.15
C GLY A 455 4.99 -24.30 -9.71
N ALA A 456 4.70 -23.37 -10.60
CA ALA A 456 4.68 -21.93 -10.28
C ALA A 456 3.62 -21.60 -9.21
N PHE A 457 2.38 -22.10 -9.36
CA PHE A 457 1.33 -21.91 -8.36
C PHE A 457 1.65 -22.62 -7.04
N GLY A 458 2.30 -23.80 -7.07
CA GLY A 458 2.81 -24.49 -5.88
C GLY A 458 3.87 -23.68 -5.15
N PHE A 459 4.76 -22.99 -5.86
CA PHE A 459 5.75 -22.09 -5.28
C PHE A 459 5.10 -20.92 -4.52
N TYR A 460 4.08 -20.27 -5.09
CA TYR A 460 3.34 -19.20 -4.42
C TYR A 460 2.51 -19.71 -3.23
N ALA A 461 1.99 -20.93 -3.31
CA ALA A 461 1.36 -21.59 -2.16
C ALA A 461 2.34 -21.75 -1.00
N ALA A 462 3.57 -22.19 -1.28
CA ALA A 462 4.62 -22.34 -0.27
C ALA A 462 4.99 -20.99 0.37
N ILE A 463 5.16 -19.93 -0.42
CA ILE A 463 5.41 -18.57 0.12
C ILE A 463 4.28 -18.13 1.06
N SER A 464 3.03 -18.31 0.69
CA SER A 464 1.87 -17.95 1.52
C SER A 464 1.84 -18.77 2.82
N PHE A 465 2.20 -20.04 2.76
CA PHE A 465 2.26 -20.92 3.92
C PHE A 465 3.40 -20.53 4.88
N PHE A 466 4.61 -20.29 4.37
CA PHE A 466 5.71 -19.80 5.21
C PHE A 466 5.42 -18.40 5.76
N GLY A 467 4.70 -17.56 5.00
CA GLY A 467 4.19 -16.28 5.46
C GLY A 467 3.23 -16.43 6.65
N TRP A 468 2.34 -17.41 6.61
CA TRP A 468 1.46 -17.73 7.73
C TRP A 468 2.25 -18.11 8.99
N ILE A 469 3.28 -18.94 8.86
CA ILE A 469 4.19 -19.29 9.96
C ILE A 469 4.88 -18.03 10.50
N GLY A 470 5.39 -17.15 9.61
CA GLY A 470 6.03 -15.89 9.99
C GLY A 470 5.10 -14.98 10.80
N VAL A 471 3.85 -14.83 10.36
CA VAL A 471 2.84 -14.05 11.09
C VAL A 471 2.52 -14.67 12.45
N TYR A 472 2.47 -15.98 12.53
CA TYR A 472 2.20 -16.66 13.80
C TYR A 472 3.25 -16.34 14.88
N PHE A 473 4.53 -16.25 14.52
CA PHE A 473 5.62 -16.01 15.47
C PHE A 473 6.01 -14.53 15.61
N CYS A 474 5.89 -13.73 14.55
CA CYS A 474 6.53 -12.42 14.49
C CYS A 474 5.54 -11.22 14.41
N TYR A 475 4.24 -11.45 14.22
CA TYR A 475 3.29 -10.36 14.03
C TYR A 475 2.37 -10.20 15.26
N PRO A 476 2.58 -9.18 16.13
CA PRO A 476 1.74 -8.94 17.30
C PRO A 476 0.39 -8.30 16.90
N GLU A 477 -0.63 -8.48 17.75
CA GLU A 477 -1.90 -7.75 17.62
C GLU A 477 -1.80 -6.41 18.33
N VAL A 478 -1.95 -5.32 17.59
CA VAL A 478 -1.80 -3.95 18.10
C VAL A 478 -3.11 -3.15 18.09
N LYS A 479 -4.24 -3.80 17.89
CA LYS A 479 -5.56 -3.16 17.85
C LYS A 479 -5.83 -2.39 19.15
N GLY A 480 -6.12 -1.08 19.02
CA GLY A 480 -6.48 -0.23 20.15
C GLY A 480 -5.32 0.20 21.05
N MET A 481 -4.08 -0.16 20.70
CA MET A 481 -2.88 0.25 21.45
C MET A 481 -2.41 1.65 21.05
N THR A 482 -1.81 2.36 21.99
CA THR A 482 -1.08 3.61 21.73
C THR A 482 0.26 3.31 21.06
N LEU A 483 0.95 4.35 20.54
CA LEU A 483 2.26 4.17 19.92
C LEU A 483 3.33 3.73 20.93
N GLU A 484 3.21 4.18 22.16
CA GLU A 484 4.06 3.85 23.30
C GLU A 484 3.88 2.36 23.64
N ASP A 485 2.62 1.89 23.71
CA ASP A 485 2.32 0.48 23.94
C ASP A 485 2.89 -0.42 22.84
N ILE A 486 2.80 -0.01 21.58
CA ILE A 486 3.36 -0.77 20.45
C ILE A 486 4.87 -0.87 20.56
N ARG A 487 5.56 0.20 20.98
CA ARG A 487 6.99 0.19 21.23
C ARG A 487 7.36 -0.81 22.31
N GLU A 488 6.64 -0.78 23.44
CA GLU A 488 6.84 -1.70 24.57
C GLU A 488 6.67 -3.17 24.13
N VAL A 489 5.67 -3.46 23.30
CA VAL A 489 5.47 -4.79 22.70
C VAL A 489 6.74 -5.27 21.98
N PHE A 490 7.36 -4.43 21.16
CA PHE A 490 8.57 -4.80 20.42
C PHE A 490 9.86 -4.78 21.29
N GLU A 491 9.86 -4.15 22.44
CA GLU A 491 10.94 -4.25 23.44
C GLU A 491 10.98 -5.65 24.06
N GLN A 492 9.82 -6.33 24.21
CA GLN A 492 9.70 -7.71 24.69
C GLN A 492 9.84 -8.78 23.58
N GLY A 493 10.73 -8.57 22.63
CA GLY A 493 10.92 -9.45 21.47
C GLY A 493 9.96 -9.09 20.33
N PHE A 494 9.37 -10.09 19.66
CA PHE A 494 8.22 -9.84 18.76
C PHE A 494 6.91 -9.64 19.55
N GLY A 495 6.93 -9.81 20.85
CA GLY A 495 5.92 -9.44 21.81
C GLY A 495 4.51 -10.01 21.59
N VAL A 496 4.38 -11.12 20.86
CA VAL A 496 3.05 -11.69 20.52
C VAL A 496 2.26 -12.08 21.76
N GLY A 497 2.91 -12.70 22.76
CA GLY A 497 2.29 -13.05 24.05
C GLY A 497 1.94 -11.82 24.87
N PHE A 498 2.91 -10.89 25.00
CA PHE A 498 2.76 -9.65 25.74
C PHE A 498 1.62 -8.76 25.16
N ALA A 499 1.55 -8.62 23.84
CA ALA A 499 0.46 -7.91 23.18
C ALA A 499 -0.92 -8.51 23.50
N HIS A 500 -1.01 -9.84 23.62
CA HIS A 500 -2.26 -10.51 23.99
C HIS A 500 -2.69 -10.21 25.44
N GLU A 501 -1.75 -10.19 26.38
CA GLU A 501 -2.00 -9.82 27.78
C GLU A 501 -2.44 -8.37 27.89
N LYS A 502 -1.71 -7.45 27.26
CA LYS A 502 -2.03 -6.02 27.25
C LYS A 502 -3.40 -5.71 26.64
N GLN A 503 -3.81 -6.45 25.60
CA GLN A 503 -5.16 -6.34 25.05
C GLN A 503 -6.25 -6.80 26.01
N LYS A 504 -5.99 -7.82 26.83
CA LYS A 504 -6.94 -8.23 27.88
C LYS A 504 -7.12 -7.14 28.95
N GLU A 505 -6.03 -6.47 29.33
CA GLU A 505 -6.06 -5.36 30.28
C GLU A 505 -6.84 -4.15 29.72
N LEU A 506 -6.61 -3.79 28.46
CA LEU A 506 -7.33 -2.71 27.79
C LEU A 506 -8.84 -2.99 27.71
N LYS A 507 -9.25 -4.23 27.41
CA LYS A 507 -10.66 -4.62 27.39
C LYS A 507 -11.28 -4.57 28.78
N ALA A 508 -10.56 -4.99 29.81
CA ALA A 508 -11.04 -4.96 31.19
C ALA A 508 -11.24 -3.52 31.69
N SER A 509 -10.33 -2.59 31.34
CA SER A 509 -10.45 -1.18 31.70
C SER A 509 -11.63 -0.49 31.00
N THR A 510 -11.89 -0.80 29.73
CA THR A 510 -13.04 -0.26 28.97
C THR A 510 -14.38 -0.72 29.58
N HIS A 511 -14.50 -1.99 29.95
CA HIS A 511 -15.71 -2.50 30.61
C HIS A 511 -15.96 -1.87 31.99
N THR A 512 -14.90 -1.51 32.72
CA THR A 512 -15.03 -0.84 34.02
C THR A 512 -15.41 0.63 33.88
N SER A 513 -15.00 1.32 32.80
CA SER A 513 -15.44 2.69 32.53
C SER A 513 -16.91 2.75 32.13
N ASP A 514 -17.33 1.89 31.19
CA ASP A 514 -18.74 1.81 30.73
C ASP A 514 -19.70 1.46 31.87
N ALA A 515 -19.28 0.58 32.81
CA ALA A 515 -20.07 0.24 34.00
C ALA A 515 -20.17 1.39 35.01
N ARG A 516 -19.17 2.28 35.09
CA ARG A 516 -19.22 3.48 35.94
C ARG A 516 -20.13 4.55 35.35
N ASP A 517 -20.09 4.75 34.04
CA ASP A 517 -20.96 5.73 33.36
C ASP A 517 -22.42 5.33 33.39
N MET A 518 -22.74 4.02 33.30
CA MET A 518 -24.12 3.51 33.46
C MET A 518 -24.67 3.63 34.91
N ASN A 519 -23.80 3.68 35.91
CA ASN A 519 -24.22 3.89 37.31
C ASN A 519 -24.34 5.37 37.73
N GLN A 520 -24.00 6.31 36.84
CA GLN A 520 -24.11 7.77 37.05
C GLN A 520 -25.28 8.41 36.30
N VAL A 521 -26.05 7.64 35.52
CA VAL A 521 -27.33 8.03 34.89
C VAL A 521 -28.48 7.42 35.68
#